data_1d1d122001054436234c5d2d1bf45807
#
_entry.id   1d1d122001054436234c5d2d1bf45807
#
_cell.length_a   1.000
_cell.length_b   1.000
_cell.length_c   1.000
_cell.angle_alpha   90.00
_cell.angle_beta   90.00
_cell.angle_gamma   90.00
#
_symmetry.space_group_name_H-M   'P 1'
#
loop_
_entity.id
_entity.type
_entity.pdbx_description
1 polymer ?
#
loop_
_entity_poly.entity_id
_entity_poly.type
_entity_poly.pdbx_seq_one_letter_code
_entity_poly.pdbx_strand_id
1 'polypeptide(L)'
;MSEIVIASAARTAVGSFGGAFANVPAHVLGSTVLSALVDRAGLKKEDVSETILGQVLASGQGQNPARQAHVNAGLPIDSSAWGINQVCGSGLRAVALAAQHVMLGDADVVAAGGQENMTMSPHVSHLRSGQKMGDVKYIDSMIKDGLWDAFNGYHMGQTAENVAEKWQISREMQDEFAVASQNKAEEAQKSGKFDDEIVPFVVRNRKGDIIVDMDEYIRHGATIEGMQKLRPAFNKEGTVTAANASGINDGAAGVLVMSKEQAEKRGIDPLATIKSYATAALDPAIMGIGPVNASRKALDKAGWRVEDLDLVEANEAFAAQALAVNKDMGWDPEIVNVNGGAIAIGHPIGASGARILNTLLFEMKRRDVKKGLATLCIGGGMGVAMCLER
;
A
#
# COMPACT_ATOMS: atom_id res chain seq x y z
N MET A 1 -16.50 24.14 -0.39
CA MET A 1 -15.13 23.57 -0.52
C MET A 1 -15.04 22.96 -1.90
N SER A 2 -13.95 23.17 -2.61
CA SER A 2 -13.74 22.61 -3.95
C SER A 2 -13.73 21.07 -3.88
N GLU A 3 -14.36 20.40 -4.84
CA GLU A 3 -14.23 18.95 -4.98
C GLU A 3 -12.78 18.60 -5.35
N ILE A 4 -12.22 17.58 -4.71
CA ILE A 4 -10.86 17.11 -4.96
C ILE A 4 -10.92 15.82 -5.74
N VAL A 5 -10.17 15.78 -6.84
CA VAL A 5 -10.18 14.66 -7.77
C VAL A 5 -8.81 14.01 -7.93
N ILE A 6 -8.82 12.75 -8.33
CA ILE A 6 -7.65 12.00 -8.76
C ILE A 6 -7.59 12.03 -10.28
N ALA A 7 -6.59 12.72 -10.81
CA ALA A 7 -6.42 12.93 -12.25
C ALA A 7 -5.75 11.74 -12.96
N SER A 8 -4.79 11.10 -12.29
CA SER A 8 -4.10 9.92 -12.82
C SER A 8 -3.65 9.00 -11.69
N ALA A 9 -3.36 7.75 -12.04
CA ALA A 9 -2.87 6.72 -11.13
C ALA A 9 -1.84 5.84 -11.85
N ALA A 10 -0.83 5.37 -11.12
CA ALA A 10 0.21 4.49 -11.63
C ALA A 10 0.91 3.75 -10.49
N ARG A 11 1.39 2.52 -10.75
CA ARG A 11 2.26 1.78 -9.86
C ARG A 11 3.34 1.00 -10.61
N THR A 12 4.41 0.64 -9.95
CA THR A 12 5.29 -0.43 -10.45
C THR A 12 4.62 -1.78 -10.23
N ALA A 13 5.14 -2.81 -10.87
CA ALA A 13 4.93 -4.17 -10.38
C ALA A 13 5.39 -4.27 -8.92
N VAL A 14 4.86 -5.24 -8.18
CA VAL A 14 5.31 -5.58 -6.83
C VAL A 14 6.36 -6.68 -6.91
N GLY A 15 7.59 -6.36 -6.50
CA GLY A 15 8.72 -7.29 -6.45
C GLY A 15 8.69 -8.17 -5.21
N SER A 16 9.18 -9.40 -5.34
CA SER A 16 9.42 -10.30 -4.22
C SER A 16 10.65 -9.91 -3.41
N PHE A 17 10.70 -10.33 -2.15
CA PHE A 17 11.90 -10.17 -1.33
C PHE A 17 13.12 -10.84 -1.98
N GLY A 18 14.17 -10.06 -2.21
CA GLY A 18 15.35 -10.50 -2.95
C GLY A 18 15.12 -10.76 -4.45
N GLY A 19 13.97 -10.32 -5.00
CA GLY A 19 13.57 -10.51 -6.40
C GLY A 19 14.07 -9.43 -7.35
N ALA A 20 13.24 -9.10 -8.34
CA ALA A 20 13.61 -8.22 -9.44
C ALA A 20 14.09 -6.82 -9.00
N PHE A 21 13.55 -6.29 -7.91
CA PHE A 21 13.92 -4.97 -7.39
C PHE A 21 14.97 -4.99 -6.26
N ALA A 22 15.62 -6.13 -6.00
CA ALA A 22 16.54 -6.30 -4.88
C ALA A 22 17.65 -5.24 -4.78
N ASN A 23 18.07 -4.65 -5.90
CA ASN A 23 19.11 -3.63 -5.96
C ASN A 23 18.60 -2.28 -6.51
N VAL A 24 17.29 -2.04 -6.50
CA VAL A 24 16.67 -0.81 -6.98
C VAL A 24 16.20 0.02 -5.80
N PRO A 25 16.84 1.17 -5.49
CA PRO A 25 16.41 2.00 -4.37
C PRO A 25 14.94 2.43 -4.48
N ALA A 26 14.24 2.51 -3.35
CA ALA A 26 12.82 2.87 -3.31
C ALA A 26 12.51 4.17 -4.08
N HIS A 27 13.37 5.19 -3.94
CA HIS A 27 13.19 6.48 -4.64
C HIS A 27 13.32 6.38 -6.17
N VAL A 28 13.98 5.36 -6.71
CA VAL A 28 14.04 5.09 -8.15
C VAL A 28 12.72 4.50 -8.64
N LEU A 29 12.12 3.58 -7.87
CA LEU A 29 10.77 3.08 -8.15
C LEU A 29 9.75 4.22 -8.06
N GLY A 30 9.83 5.04 -7.01
CA GLY A 30 9.00 6.23 -6.84
C GLY A 30 9.13 7.22 -8.01
N SER A 31 10.35 7.49 -8.49
CA SER A 31 10.55 8.41 -9.62
C SER A 31 9.89 7.93 -10.91
N THR A 32 9.90 6.62 -11.15
CA THR A 32 9.23 6.00 -12.30
C THR A 32 7.71 6.23 -12.23
N VAL A 33 7.12 6.01 -11.06
CA VAL A 33 5.69 6.26 -10.83
C VAL A 33 5.37 7.74 -11.02
N LEU A 34 6.14 8.65 -10.40
CA LEU A 34 5.93 10.10 -10.52
C LEU A 34 5.96 10.59 -11.97
N SER A 35 6.93 10.12 -12.78
CA SER A 35 6.97 10.45 -14.21
C SER A 35 5.73 9.96 -14.94
N ALA A 36 5.34 8.69 -14.71
CA ALA A 36 4.19 8.09 -15.35
C ALA A 36 2.86 8.78 -14.99
N LEU A 37 2.73 9.28 -13.75
CA LEU A 37 1.54 10.03 -13.33
C LEU A 37 1.34 11.29 -14.17
N VAL A 38 2.41 12.05 -14.40
CA VAL A 38 2.38 13.27 -15.22
C VAL A 38 2.06 12.95 -16.67
N ASP A 39 2.74 11.94 -17.23
CA ASP A 39 2.53 11.51 -18.62
C ASP A 39 1.08 11.02 -18.86
N ARG A 40 0.53 10.22 -17.94
CA ARG A 40 -0.85 9.70 -18.02
C ARG A 40 -1.92 10.80 -17.89
N ALA A 41 -1.63 11.86 -17.14
CA ALA A 41 -2.51 13.02 -17.02
C ALA A 41 -2.40 13.99 -18.21
N GLY A 42 -1.45 13.80 -19.12
CA GLY A 42 -1.16 14.73 -20.20
C GLY A 42 -0.66 16.09 -19.72
N LEU A 43 -0.06 16.14 -18.52
CA LEU A 43 0.48 17.33 -17.90
C LEU A 43 1.95 17.53 -18.27
N LYS A 44 2.44 18.76 -18.04
CA LYS A 44 3.86 19.04 -18.02
C LYS A 44 4.41 18.82 -16.61
N LYS A 45 5.69 18.50 -16.51
CA LYS A 45 6.36 18.33 -15.21
C LYS A 45 6.28 19.57 -14.34
N GLU A 46 6.33 20.75 -14.96
CA GLU A 46 6.22 22.06 -14.32
C GLU A 46 4.84 22.35 -13.69
N ASP A 47 3.81 21.55 -14.04
CA ASP A 47 2.49 21.67 -13.43
C ASP A 47 2.43 21.09 -12.01
N VAL A 48 3.38 20.23 -11.64
CA VAL A 48 3.41 19.59 -10.31
C VAL A 48 3.99 20.54 -9.27
N SER A 49 3.14 21.01 -8.37
CA SER A 49 3.51 21.97 -7.32
C SER A 49 4.04 21.31 -6.04
N GLU A 50 3.74 20.04 -5.80
CA GLU A 50 4.22 19.32 -4.61
C GLU A 50 4.25 17.80 -4.81
N THR A 51 5.10 17.13 -4.04
CA THR A 51 5.14 15.65 -3.95
C THR A 51 5.12 15.18 -2.50
N ILE A 52 4.22 14.24 -2.16
CA ILE A 52 4.12 13.63 -0.83
C ILE A 52 4.19 12.10 -0.98
N LEU A 53 5.26 11.47 -0.49
CA LEU A 53 5.43 10.02 -0.59
C LEU A 53 5.56 9.35 0.77
N GLY A 54 4.79 8.30 0.96
CA GLY A 54 4.94 7.37 2.07
C GLY A 54 6.17 6.50 1.92
N GLN A 55 6.95 6.36 3.00
CA GLN A 55 8.04 5.39 3.10
C GLN A 55 8.33 5.11 4.56
N VAL A 56 8.49 3.83 4.92
CA VAL A 56 8.73 3.39 6.30
C VAL A 56 10.21 3.15 6.54
N LEU A 57 10.86 2.44 5.65
CA LEU A 57 12.23 1.96 5.78
C LEU A 57 13.21 2.88 5.03
N ALA A 58 13.46 4.05 5.59
CA ALA A 58 14.29 5.10 4.98
C ALA A 58 15.75 5.11 5.46
N SER A 59 16.14 4.21 6.35
CA SER A 59 17.49 4.18 6.92
C SER A 59 18.55 3.93 5.83
N GLY A 60 19.59 4.76 5.79
CA GLY A 60 20.70 4.64 4.85
C GLY A 60 20.38 5.02 3.39
N GLN A 61 19.19 5.53 3.09
CA GLN A 61 18.78 5.88 1.72
C GLN A 61 19.07 7.34 1.32
N GLY A 62 19.80 8.07 2.15
CA GLY A 62 20.10 9.49 1.92
C GLY A 62 19.02 10.43 2.46
N GLN A 63 19.20 11.73 2.20
CA GLN A 63 18.26 12.74 2.67
C GLN A 63 16.97 12.68 1.87
N ASN A 64 15.83 12.64 2.59
CA ASN A 64 14.49 12.79 2.03
C ASN A 64 14.27 11.98 0.74
N PRO A 65 14.06 10.67 0.82
CA PRO A 65 13.87 9.82 -0.36
C PRO A 65 12.71 10.26 -1.27
N ALA A 66 11.67 10.89 -0.73
CA ALA A 66 10.60 11.48 -1.53
C ALA A 66 11.12 12.63 -2.41
N ARG A 67 12.01 13.47 -1.88
CA ARG A 67 12.65 14.52 -2.67
C ARG A 67 13.58 13.96 -3.73
N GLN A 68 14.28 12.88 -3.43
CA GLN A 68 15.11 12.19 -4.42
C GLN A 68 14.24 11.64 -5.57
N ALA A 69 13.11 11.00 -5.26
CA ALA A 69 12.16 10.51 -6.27
C ALA A 69 11.64 11.66 -7.14
N HIS A 70 11.24 12.77 -6.54
CA HIS A 70 10.75 13.97 -7.21
C HIS A 70 11.76 14.54 -8.23
N VAL A 71 12.99 14.78 -7.80
CA VAL A 71 14.06 15.32 -8.66
C VAL A 71 14.45 14.33 -9.75
N ASN A 72 14.56 13.03 -9.41
CA ASN A 72 14.89 11.99 -10.38
C ASN A 72 13.78 11.78 -11.44
N ALA A 73 12.52 12.06 -11.11
CA ALA A 73 11.41 12.10 -12.07
C ALA A 73 11.50 13.30 -13.02
N GLY A 74 12.40 14.25 -12.77
CA GLY A 74 12.54 15.50 -13.52
C GLY A 74 11.45 16.51 -13.20
N LEU A 75 10.80 16.41 -12.03
CA LEU A 75 9.84 17.39 -11.54
C LEU A 75 10.57 18.67 -11.09
N PRO A 76 9.89 19.83 -10.97
CA PRO A 76 10.52 21.13 -10.72
C PRO A 76 11.33 21.14 -9.42
N ILE A 77 12.54 21.66 -9.48
CA ILE A 77 13.41 21.78 -8.30
C ILE A 77 12.94 22.85 -7.31
N ASP A 78 12.10 23.76 -7.72
CA ASP A 78 11.44 24.80 -6.92
C ASP A 78 10.11 24.35 -6.31
N SER A 79 9.59 23.17 -6.70
CA SER A 79 8.44 22.55 -6.04
C SER A 79 8.86 21.77 -4.79
N SER A 80 8.02 21.77 -3.77
CA SER A 80 8.28 21.04 -2.52
C SER A 80 8.11 19.53 -2.67
N ALA A 81 8.92 18.74 -1.94
CA ALA A 81 8.73 17.30 -1.84
C ALA A 81 9.17 16.79 -0.46
N TRP A 82 8.36 15.92 0.15
CA TRP A 82 8.63 15.41 1.49
C TRP A 82 7.99 14.02 1.71
N GLY A 83 8.51 13.31 2.71
CA GLY A 83 8.09 11.96 3.05
C GLY A 83 7.24 11.90 4.31
N ILE A 84 6.38 10.86 4.39
CA ILE A 84 5.56 10.56 5.56
C ILE A 84 5.74 9.09 5.96
N ASN A 85 5.75 8.85 7.26
CA ASN A 85 5.69 7.51 7.84
C ASN A 85 4.47 7.38 8.77
N GLN A 86 3.49 6.63 8.33
CA GLN A 86 2.39 6.09 9.13
C GLN A 86 2.32 4.57 8.91
N VAL A 87 3.47 3.90 8.93
CA VAL A 87 3.65 2.47 8.66
C VAL A 87 2.88 2.05 7.39
N CYS A 88 2.06 1.00 7.42
CA CYS A 88 1.32 0.49 6.25
C CYS A 88 0.35 1.53 5.62
N GLY A 89 -0.12 2.49 6.41
CA GLY A 89 -1.04 3.54 5.96
C GLY A 89 -0.41 4.69 5.20
N SER A 90 0.94 4.76 5.15
CA SER A 90 1.68 5.93 4.64
C SER A 90 1.24 6.37 3.25
N GLY A 91 1.11 5.45 2.30
CA GLY A 91 0.73 5.77 0.91
C GLY A 91 -0.67 6.38 0.80
N LEU A 92 -1.67 5.81 1.49
CA LEU A 92 -3.03 6.35 1.46
C LEU A 92 -3.14 7.66 2.27
N ARG A 93 -2.36 7.77 3.36
CA ARG A 93 -2.28 9.00 4.14
C ARG A 93 -1.64 10.14 3.34
N ALA A 94 -0.64 9.87 2.53
CA ALA A 94 -0.05 10.85 1.62
C ALA A 94 -1.09 11.44 0.67
N VAL A 95 -1.97 10.60 0.11
CA VAL A 95 -3.08 11.06 -0.76
C VAL A 95 -4.09 11.91 0.02
N ALA A 96 -4.40 11.55 1.27
CA ALA A 96 -5.28 12.36 2.11
C ALA A 96 -4.67 13.74 2.44
N LEU A 97 -3.35 13.81 2.66
CA LEU A 97 -2.64 15.08 2.88
C LEU A 97 -2.60 15.92 1.59
N ALA A 98 -2.35 15.29 0.44
CA ALA A 98 -2.43 15.98 -0.85
C ALA A 98 -3.80 16.63 -1.07
N ALA A 99 -4.89 15.91 -0.76
CA ALA A 99 -6.24 16.47 -0.84
C ALA A 99 -6.41 17.68 0.11
N GLN A 100 -5.82 17.64 1.31
CA GLN A 100 -5.86 18.77 2.26
C GLN A 100 -5.10 20.00 1.72
N HIS A 101 -3.88 19.81 1.19
CA HIS A 101 -3.07 20.90 0.62
C HIS A 101 -3.79 21.56 -0.56
N VAL A 102 -4.41 20.77 -1.45
CA VAL A 102 -5.22 21.32 -2.56
C VAL A 102 -6.45 22.08 -2.03
N MET A 103 -7.17 21.54 -1.03
CA MET A 103 -8.33 22.22 -0.43
C MET A 103 -7.99 23.55 0.22
N LEU A 104 -6.80 23.65 0.83
CA LEU A 104 -6.32 24.85 1.51
C LEU A 104 -5.70 25.88 0.53
N GLY A 105 -5.45 25.47 -0.70
CA GLY A 105 -4.79 26.32 -1.69
C GLY A 105 -3.26 26.41 -1.51
N ASP A 106 -2.67 25.50 -0.74
CA ASP A 106 -1.21 25.43 -0.55
C ASP A 106 -0.51 24.86 -1.79
N ALA A 107 -1.22 24.04 -2.59
CA ALA A 107 -0.74 23.43 -3.82
C ALA A 107 -1.88 23.23 -4.83
N ASP A 108 -1.59 23.36 -6.14
CA ASP A 108 -2.57 23.16 -7.22
C ASP A 108 -2.65 21.70 -7.68
N VAL A 109 -1.48 21.08 -7.89
CA VAL A 109 -1.33 19.71 -8.38
C VAL A 109 -0.30 18.99 -7.50
N VAL A 110 -0.76 17.96 -6.80
CA VAL A 110 0.08 17.20 -5.87
C VAL A 110 0.24 15.76 -6.34
N ALA A 111 1.49 15.32 -6.52
CA ALA A 111 1.80 13.91 -6.72
C ALA A 111 1.92 13.23 -5.37
N ALA A 112 1.06 12.25 -5.10
CA ALA A 112 0.99 11.60 -3.78
C ALA A 112 0.95 10.08 -3.88
N GLY A 113 1.55 9.40 -2.93
CA GLY A 113 1.55 7.93 -2.91
C GLY A 113 2.56 7.37 -1.94
N GLY A 114 3.26 6.31 -2.35
CA GLY A 114 4.31 5.72 -1.53
C GLY A 114 5.29 4.88 -2.35
N GLN A 115 6.43 4.65 -1.74
CA GLN A 115 7.53 3.87 -2.27
C GLN A 115 8.13 3.05 -1.14
N GLU A 116 8.58 1.84 -1.42
CA GLU A 116 9.26 0.99 -0.43
C GLU A 116 10.20 0.01 -1.13
N ASN A 117 11.35 -0.21 -0.55
CA ASN A 117 12.17 -1.38 -0.86
C ASN A 117 12.55 -2.04 0.46
N MET A 118 11.83 -3.11 0.81
CA MET A 118 12.05 -3.85 2.05
C MET A 118 13.32 -4.70 1.96
N THR A 119 13.65 -5.16 0.76
CA THR A 119 14.88 -5.94 0.48
C THR A 119 16.15 -5.17 0.79
N MET A 120 16.18 -3.85 0.53
CA MET A 120 17.35 -3.01 0.76
C MET A 120 17.43 -2.44 2.19
N SER A 121 16.55 -2.85 3.09
CA SER A 121 16.60 -2.39 4.48
C SER A 121 17.93 -2.81 5.15
N PRO A 122 18.70 -1.85 5.69
CA PRO A 122 20.00 -2.16 6.26
C PRO A 122 19.87 -2.79 7.65
N HIS A 123 20.91 -3.52 8.04
CA HIS A 123 21.16 -3.82 9.45
C HIS A 123 21.92 -2.65 10.07
N VAL A 124 21.43 -2.15 11.21
CA VAL A 124 21.96 -0.95 11.89
C VAL A 124 22.55 -1.26 13.25
N SER A 125 23.50 -0.44 13.70
CA SER A 125 24.09 -0.54 15.02
C SER A 125 24.34 0.84 15.63
N HIS A 126 24.13 0.98 16.95
CA HIS A 126 24.34 2.21 17.70
C HIS A 126 25.81 2.32 18.15
N LEU A 127 26.71 2.80 17.28
CA LEU A 127 28.14 2.85 17.53
C LEU A 127 28.70 4.24 17.89
N ARG A 128 27.88 5.31 17.90
CA ARG A 128 28.36 6.68 18.19
C ARG A 128 28.91 6.86 19.60
N SER A 129 28.44 6.07 20.56
CA SER A 129 28.97 6.06 21.94
C SER A 129 30.26 5.26 22.09
N GLY A 130 30.73 4.62 21.02
CA GLY A 130 31.91 3.75 20.99
C GLY A 130 31.64 2.35 21.52
N GLN A 131 32.44 1.40 21.02
CA GLN A 131 32.49 0.02 21.50
C GLN A 131 33.91 -0.28 21.93
N LYS A 132 34.17 -0.26 23.24
CA LYS A 132 35.52 -0.42 23.79
C LYS A 132 36.00 -1.87 23.75
N MET A 133 35.13 -2.85 23.97
CA MET A 133 35.45 -4.27 24.02
C MET A 133 34.20 -5.11 23.86
N GLY A 134 34.29 -6.31 23.27
CA GLY A 134 33.20 -7.25 23.04
C GLY A 134 32.54 -7.10 21.69
N ASP A 135 31.46 -7.87 21.47
CA ASP A 135 30.77 -7.98 20.20
C ASP A 135 29.92 -6.75 19.89
N VAL A 136 29.73 -6.49 18.60
CA VAL A 136 28.78 -5.48 18.10
C VAL A 136 27.52 -6.19 17.61
N LYS A 137 26.38 -5.78 18.15
CA LYS A 137 25.07 -6.29 17.72
C LYS A 137 24.52 -5.42 16.59
N TYR A 138 24.12 -6.06 15.50
CA TYR A 138 23.35 -5.45 14.41
C TYR A 138 21.87 -5.75 14.57
N ILE A 139 21.03 -4.78 14.25
CA ILE A 139 19.57 -4.84 14.32
C ILE A 139 19.04 -4.79 12.89
N ASP A 140 18.23 -5.76 12.50
CA ASP A 140 17.49 -5.71 11.24
C ASP A 140 16.45 -4.58 11.29
N SER A 141 16.67 -3.51 10.51
CA SER A 141 15.79 -2.35 10.51
C SER A 141 14.44 -2.64 9.86
N MET A 142 14.35 -3.60 8.92
CA MET A 142 13.09 -4.03 8.34
C MET A 142 12.16 -4.61 9.42
N ILE A 143 12.69 -5.51 10.24
CA ILE A 143 11.92 -6.08 11.35
C ILE A 143 11.65 -5.02 12.40
N LYS A 144 12.67 -4.30 12.85
CA LYS A 144 12.57 -3.38 14.00
C LYS A 144 11.64 -2.20 13.76
N ASP A 145 11.71 -1.61 12.56
CA ASP A 145 10.99 -0.37 12.24
C ASP A 145 9.69 -0.62 11.47
N GLY A 146 9.59 -1.76 10.75
CA GLY A 146 8.43 -2.08 9.91
C GLY A 146 7.51 -3.16 10.46
N LEU A 147 8.06 -4.20 11.14
CA LEU A 147 7.33 -5.44 11.44
C LEU A 147 7.26 -5.77 12.94
N TRP A 148 7.74 -4.89 13.81
CA TRP A 148 7.79 -5.10 15.25
C TRP A 148 6.83 -4.17 16.00
N ASP A 149 5.95 -4.75 16.83
CA ASP A 149 5.14 -3.96 17.74
C ASP A 149 6.04 -3.36 18.83
N ALA A 150 6.19 -2.04 18.78
CA ALA A 150 7.06 -1.31 19.70
C ALA A 150 6.49 -1.24 21.14
N PHE A 151 5.20 -1.44 21.31
CA PHE A 151 4.50 -1.34 22.60
C PHE A 151 4.50 -2.69 23.34
N ASN A 152 4.19 -3.77 22.62
CA ASN A 152 4.05 -5.11 23.19
C ASN A 152 5.33 -5.97 23.02
N GLY A 153 6.29 -5.54 22.20
CA GLY A 153 7.59 -6.20 22.09
C GLY A 153 7.61 -7.53 21.33
N TYR A 154 6.74 -7.68 20.31
CA TYR A 154 6.67 -8.86 19.46
C TYR A 154 6.44 -8.51 17.98
N HIS A 155 6.59 -9.51 17.11
CA HIS A 155 6.37 -9.36 15.67
C HIS A 155 4.89 -9.11 15.33
N MET A 156 4.60 -8.37 14.25
CA MET A 156 3.22 -8.10 13.76
C MET A 156 2.40 -9.38 13.57
N GLY A 157 3.03 -10.51 13.24
CA GLY A 157 2.34 -11.80 13.16
C GLY A 157 1.68 -12.23 14.47
N GLN A 158 2.22 -11.84 15.64
CA GLN A 158 1.56 -12.09 16.92
C GLN A 158 0.28 -11.26 17.06
N THR A 159 0.22 -10.05 16.50
CA THR A 159 -1.04 -9.27 16.50
C THR A 159 -2.11 -9.96 15.66
N ALA A 160 -1.71 -10.66 14.60
CA ALA A 160 -2.63 -11.46 13.78
C ALA A 160 -3.15 -12.71 14.54
N GLU A 161 -2.29 -13.38 15.33
CA GLU A 161 -2.73 -14.47 16.22
C GLU A 161 -3.72 -13.94 17.29
N ASN A 162 -3.47 -12.76 17.87
CA ASN A 162 -4.39 -12.12 18.81
C ASN A 162 -5.77 -11.85 18.19
N VAL A 163 -5.79 -11.43 16.92
CA VAL A 163 -7.03 -11.23 16.16
C VAL A 163 -7.70 -12.57 15.87
N ALA A 164 -6.94 -13.60 15.42
CA ALA A 164 -7.46 -14.94 15.15
C ALA A 164 -8.16 -15.52 16.38
N GLU A 165 -7.51 -15.43 17.55
CA GLU A 165 -8.07 -15.89 18.83
C GLU A 165 -9.35 -15.11 19.19
N LYS A 166 -9.29 -13.77 19.21
CA LYS A 166 -10.39 -12.93 19.67
C LYS A 166 -11.62 -12.99 18.76
N TRP A 167 -11.44 -13.09 17.45
CA TRP A 167 -12.54 -13.23 16.48
C TRP A 167 -12.87 -14.66 16.10
N GLN A 168 -12.17 -15.64 16.71
CA GLN A 168 -12.36 -17.09 16.48
C GLN A 168 -12.21 -17.45 15.00
N ILE A 169 -11.14 -16.95 14.38
CA ILE A 169 -10.76 -17.27 13.00
C ILE A 169 -9.84 -18.48 13.01
N SER A 170 -10.31 -19.61 12.50
CA SER A 170 -9.52 -20.84 12.48
C SER A 170 -8.40 -20.82 11.45
N ARG A 171 -7.47 -21.77 11.53
CA ARG A 171 -6.41 -21.97 10.55
C ARG A 171 -6.98 -22.27 9.16
N GLU A 172 -8.00 -23.10 9.09
CA GLU A 172 -8.67 -23.51 7.85
C GLU A 172 -9.28 -22.30 7.16
N MET A 173 -10.02 -21.46 7.89
CA MET A 173 -10.59 -20.21 7.34
C MET A 173 -9.51 -19.29 6.75
N GLN A 174 -8.36 -19.17 7.42
CA GLN A 174 -7.25 -18.36 6.96
C GLN A 174 -6.61 -18.92 5.68
N ASP A 175 -6.41 -20.23 5.61
CA ASP A 175 -5.82 -20.88 4.45
C ASP A 175 -6.76 -20.83 3.24
N GLU A 176 -8.08 -21.03 3.43
CA GLU A 176 -9.11 -20.89 2.39
C GLU A 176 -9.14 -19.46 1.82
N PHE A 177 -9.10 -18.45 2.71
CA PHE A 177 -9.03 -17.05 2.31
C PHE A 177 -7.77 -16.76 1.50
N ALA A 178 -6.62 -17.27 1.93
CA ALA A 178 -5.35 -17.06 1.25
C ALA A 178 -5.33 -17.72 -0.15
N VAL A 179 -5.86 -18.93 -0.29
CA VAL A 179 -6.04 -19.59 -1.59
C VAL A 179 -6.95 -18.78 -2.50
N ALA A 180 -8.06 -18.28 -1.98
CA ALA A 180 -8.99 -17.46 -2.75
C ALA A 180 -8.32 -16.16 -3.25
N SER A 181 -7.55 -15.48 -2.39
CA SER A 181 -6.78 -14.30 -2.77
C SER A 181 -5.75 -14.60 -3.87
N GLN A 182 -4.99 -15.71 -3.74
CA GLN A 182 -4.03 -16.13 -4.75
C GLN A 182 -4.70 -16.44 -6.10
N ASN A 183 -5.80 -17.18 -6.10
CA ASN A 183 -6.51 -17.56 -7.31
C ASN A 183 -7.15 -16.35 -8.02
N LYS A 184 -7.71 -15.39 -7.25
CA LYS A 184 -8.21 -14.11 -7.79
C LYS A 184 -7.07 -13.32 -8.44
N ALA A 185 -5.90 -13.23 -7.81
CA ALA A 185 -4.75 -12.50 -8.34
C ALA A 185 -4.15 -13.17 -9.58
N GLU A 186 -4.06 -14.49 -9.59
CA GLU A 186 -3.61 -15.27 -10.75
C GLU A 186 -4.53 -15.03 -11.95
N GLU A 187 -5.85 -15.09 -11.76
CA GLU A 187 -6.83 -14.82 -12.82
C GLU A 187 -6.75 -13.38 -13.31
N ALA A 188 -6.63 -12.41 -12.39
CA ALA A 188 -6.49 -11.00 -12.72
C ALA A 188 -5.23 -10.74 -13.55
N GLN A 189 -4.09 -11.34 -13.16
CA GLN A 189 -2.84 -11.21 -13.90
C GLN A 189 -2.93 -11.86 -15.30
N LYS A 190 -3.46 -13.07 -15.39
CA LYS A 190 -3.62 -13.78 -16.69
C LYS A 190 -4.57 -13.07 -17.64
N SER A 191 -5.59 -12.41 -17.11
CA SER A 191 -6.57 -11.65 -17.92
C SER A 191 -6.17 -10.20 -18.16
N GLY A 192 -4.95 -9.78 -17.77
CA GLY A 192 -4.41 -8.43 -18.03
C GLY A 192 -5.06 -7.32 -17.22
N LYS A 193 -5.72 -7.63 -16.10
CA LYS A 193 -6.41 -6.61 -15.29
C LYS A 193 -5.47 -5.62 -14.61
N PHE A 194 -4.19 -5.95 -14.47
CA PHE A 194 -3.17 -5.08 -13.89
C PHE A 194 -2.39 -4.26 -14.93
N ASP A 195 -2.57 -4.53 -16.23
CA ASP A 195 -1.76 -3.91 -17.30
C ASP A 195 -1.93 -2.39 -17.35
N ASP A 196 -3.15 -1.89 -17.12
CA ASP A 196 -3.42 -0.45 -17.13
C ASP A 196 -2.82 0.28 -15.93
N GLU A 197 -2.64 -0.38 -14.78
CA GLU A 197 -2.11 0.26 -13.58
C GLU A 197 -0.59 0.16 -13.45
N ILE A 198 0.02 -0.90 -13.97
CA ILE A 198 1.47 -1.13 -13.90
C ILE A 198 2.22 -0.29 -14.94
N VAL A 199 3.31 0.31 -14.49
CA VAL A 199 4.31 0.96 -15.35
C VAL A 199 5.49 0.01 -15.48
N PRO A 200 5.85 -0.43 -16.69
CA PRO A 200 7.03 -1.26 -16.89
C PRO A 200 8.29 -0.56 -16.36
N PHE A 201 9.10 -1.32 -15.62
CA PHE A 201 10.38 -0.87 -15.09
C PHE A 201 11.54 -1.65 -15.72
N VAL A 202 12.57 -0.95 -16.18
CA VAL A 202 13.74 -1.58 -16.77
C VAL A 202 14.85 -1.71 -15.73
N VAL A 203 15.09 -2.94 -15.29
CA VAL A 203 16.25 -3.28 -14.43
C VAL A 203 17.45 -3.54 -15.33
N ARG A 204 18.41 -2.62 -15.28
CA ARG A 204 19.64 -2.74 -16.07
C ARG A 204 20.55 -3.82 -15.51
N ASN A 205 20.97 -4.74 -16.35
CA ASN A 205 21.85 -5.85 -15.98
C ASN A 205 22.94 -6.03 -17.04
N ARG A 206 24.13 -6.45 -16.62
CA ARG A 206 25.27 -6.74 -17.52
C ARG A 206 24.98 -7.84 -18.54
N LYS A 207 24.03 -8.74 -18.24
CA LYS A 207 23.60 -9.85 -19.13
C LYS A 207 22.44 -9.48 -20.05
N GLY A 208 21.97 -8.24 -20.02
CA GLY A 208 20.81 -7.73 -20.72
C GLY A 208 19.77 -7.14 -19.76
N ASP A 209 19.09 -6.11 -20.22
CA ASP A 209 18.06 -5.43 -19.42
C ASP A 209 16.85 -6.37 -19.22
N ILE A 210 16.26 -6.31 -18.03
CA ILE A 210 15.06 -7.08 -17.65
C ILE A 210 13.91 -6.07 -17.51
N ILE A 211 12.82 -6.31 -18.24
CA ILE A 211 11.59 -5.55 -18.09
C ILE A 211 10.76 -6.20 -16.99
N VAL A 212 10.40 -5.44 -15.96
CA VAL A 212 9.54 -5.87 -14.85
C VAL A 212 8.20 -5.15 -15.02
N ASP A 213 7.21 -5.85 -15.53
CA ASP A 213 5.87 -5.37 -15.88
C ASP A 213 4.74 -6.21 -15.29
N MET A 214 5.08 -7.21 -14.46
CA MET A 214 4.12 -8.08 -13.78
C MET A 214 4.48 -8.25 -12.30
N ASP A 215 3.46 -8.36 -11.44
CA ASP A 215 3.63 -8.67 -10.03
C ASP A 215 4.31 -10.03 -9.86
N GLU A 216 5.46 -10.03 -9.18
CA GLU A 216 6.33 -11.19 -9.06
C GLU A 216 5.91 -12.17 -7.95
N TYR A 217 5.13 -11.68 -6.98
CA TYR A 217 4.85 -12.43 -5.75
C TYR A 217 3.67 -13.41 -5.88
N ILE A 218 2.80 -13.26 -6.88
CA ILE A 218 1.62 -14.10 -7.11
C ILE A 218 2.03 -15.56 -7.33
N ARG A 219 1.49 -16.47 -6.52
CA ARG A 219 1.77 -17.91 -6.60
C ARG A 219 0.70 -18.61 -7.41
N HIS A 220 1.00 -18.86 -8.66
CA HIS A 220 0.09 -19.56 -9.57
C HIS A 220 -0.17 -21.00 -9.12
N GLY A 221 -1.42 -21.45 -9.24
CA GLY A 221 -1.82 -22.80 -8.89
C GLY A 221 -1.84 -23.07 -7.36
N ALA A 222 -2.10 -22.04 -6.55
CA ALA A 222 -2.22 -22.20 -5.11
C ALA A 222 -3.40 -23.12 -4.74
N THR A 223 -3.15 -24.08 -3.83
CA THR A 223 -4.16 -25.05 -3.35
C THR A 223 -4.20 -25.09 -1.84
N ILE A 224 -5.33 -25.55 -1.29
CA ILE A 224 -5.51 -25.69 0.15
C ILE A 224 -4.54 -26.72 0.76
N GLU A 225 -4.27 -27.82 0.04
CA GLU A 225 -3.34 -28.86 0.48
C GLU A 225 -1.89 -28.33 0.53
N GLY A 226 -1.56 -27.37 -0.33
CA GLY A 226 -0.27 -26.67 -0.31
C GLY A 226 -0.13 -25.79 0.94
N MET A 227 -1.17 -25.04 1.28
CA MET A 227 -1.21 -24.15 2.46
C MET A 227 -1.14 -24.94 3.78
N GLN A 228 -1.91 -26.01 3.91
CA GLN A 228 -2.02 -26.84 5.12
C GLN A 228 -0.70 -27.50 5.55
N LYS A 229 0.25 -27.69 4.63
CA LYS A 229 1.58 -28.25 4.94
C LYS A 229 2.50 -27.29 5.70
N LEU A 230 2.18 -26.00 5.73
CA LEU A 230 3.01 -25.00 6.36
C LEU A 230 2.82 -24.94 7.87
N ARG A 231 3.93 -24.80 8.59
CA ARG A 231 3.92 -24.62 10.04
C ARG A 231 3.59 -23.17 10.40
N PRO A 232 2.96 -22.93 11.56
CA PRO A 232 2.83 -21.58 12.11
C PRO A 232 4.18 -20.87 12.20
N ALA A 233 4.20 -19.58 11.86
CA ALA A 233 5.44 -18.81 11.72
C ALA A 233 5.82 -18.01 12.97
N PHE A 234 4.84 -17.61 13.78
CA PHE A 234 5.04 -16.66 14.88
C PHE A 234 4.81 -17.26 16.27
N ASN A 235 3.90 -18.20 16.38
CA ASN A 235 3.61 -18.96 17.58
C ASN A 235 3.54 -20.44 17.22
N LYS A 236 4.18 -21.34 18.00
CA LYS A 236 4.21 -22.78 17.72
C LYS A 236 2.82 -23.40 17.69
N GLU A 237 1.92 -22.93 18.54
CA GLU A 237 0.52 -23.35 18.63
C GLU A 237 -0.41 -22.42 17.85
N GLY A 238 0.13 -21.54 17.02
CA GLY A 238 -0.62 -20.54 16.30
C GLY A 238 -1.21 -21.03 14.98
N THR A 239 -1.83 -20.09 14.27
CA THR A 239 -2.57 -20.34 13.04
C THR A 239 -1.99 -19.59 11.83
N VAL A 240 -1.19 -18.55 12.08
CA VAL A 240 -0.62 -17.67 11.04
C VAL A 240 0.64 -18.29 10.44
N THR A 241 0.66 -18.43 9.12
CA THR A 241 1.77 -19.01 8.36
C THR A 241 2.31 -18.03 7.34
N ALA A 242 3.43 -18.37 6.71
CA ALA A 242 3.97 -17.60 5.59
C ALA A 242 3.06 -17.55 4.34
N ALA A 243 2.04 -18.42 4.25
CA ALA A 243 1.14 -18.43 3.09
C ALA A 243 -0.19 -17.72 3.34
N ASN A 244 -0.60 -17.53 4.61
CA ASN A 244 -1.79 -16.79 4.98
C ASN A 244 -1.47 -15.40 5.61
N ALA A 245 -0.23 -14.95 5.41
CA ALA A 245 0.27 -13.61 5.67
C ALA A 245 0.72 -12.94 4.37
N SER A 246 0.70 -11.62 4.31
CA SER A 246 1.29 -10.87 3.20
C SER A 246 2.82 -11.04 3.13
N GLY A 247 3.38 -10.81 1.94
CA GLY A 247 4.82 -10.91 1.72
C GLY A 247 5.61 -9.70 2.20
N ILE A 248 6.92 -9.86 2.16
CA ILE A 248 7.92 -8.80 2.22
C ILE A 248 8.23 -8.42 0.78
N ASN A 249 7.99 -7.17 0.39
CA ASN A 249 7.94 -6.80 -1.01
C ASN A 249 8.53 -5.40 -1.27
N ASP A 250 8.81 -5.15 -2.53
CA ASP A 250 9.37 -3.90 -3.05
C ASP A 250 8.42 -3.31 -4.09
N GLY A 251 8.23 -1.99 -4.11
CA GLY A 251 7.37 -1.35 -5.09
C GLY A 251 7.04 0.11 -4.79
N ALA A 252 6.40 0.75 -5.74
CA ALA A 252 5.90 2.12 -5.60
C ALA A 252 4.53 2.27 -6.28
N ALA A 253 3.69 3.15 -5.74
CA ALA A 253 2.39 3.49 -6.31
C ALA A 253 2.04 4.94 -5.99
N GLY A 254 1.28 5.60 -6.85
CA GLY A 254 0.87 6.98 -6.62
C GLY A 254 -0.31 7.41 -7.47
N VAL A 255 -0.76 8.62 -7.18
CA VAL A 255 -1.83 9.34 -7.87
C VAL A 255 -1.49 10.81 -8.00
N LEU A 256 -2.06 11.49 -9.00
CA LEU A 256 -2.10 12.96 -9.07
C LEU A 256 -3.41 13.47 -8.51
N VAL A 257 -3.32 14.42 -7.59
CA VAL A 257 -4.45 15.03 -6.88
C VAL A 257 -4.53 16.52 -7.25
N MET A 258 -5.72 16.99 -7.58
CA MET A 258 -5.99 18.41 -7.85
C MET A 258 -7.44 18.74 -7.55
N SER A 259 -7.82 20.02 -7.62
CA SER A 259 -9.24 20.41 -7.58
C SER A 259 -9.94 20.03 -8.89
N LYS A 260 -11.25 19.79 -8.83
CA LYS A 260 -12.07 19.53 -10.01
C LYS A 260 -11.99 20.69 -11.01
N GLU A 261 -12.01 21.92 -10.50
CA GLU A 261 -11.82 23.13 -11.32
C GLU A 261 -10.50 23.13 -12.11
N GLN A 262 -9.40 22.72 -11.46
CA GLN A 262 -8.10 22.60 -12.14
C GLN A 262 -8.10 21.49 -13.18
N ALA A 263 -8.77 20.36 -12.92
CA ALA A 263 -8.92 19.28 -13.89
C ALA A 263 -9.71 19.75 -15.13
N GLU A 264 -10.88 20.39 -14.92
CA GLU A 264 -11.71 20.94 -15.97
C GLU A 264 -10.95 21.97 -16.83
N LYS A 265 -10.24 22.91 -16.19
CA LYS A 265 -9.43 23.93 -16.86
C LYS A 265 -8.33 23.32 -17.74
N ARG A 266 -7.81 22.15 -17.37
CA ARG A 266 -6.77 21.43 -18.11
C ARG A 266 -7.33 20.39 -19.09
N GLY A 267 -8.65 20.22 -19.16
CA GLY A 267 -9.31 19.23 -20.00
C GLY A 267 -9.05 17.77 -19.56
N ILE A 268 -8.80 17.55 -18.28
CA ILE A 268 -8.54 16.23 -17.71
C ILE A 268 -9.86 15.63 -17.23
N ASP A 269 -10.16 14.41 -17.68
CA ASP A 269 -11.24 13.58 -17.16
C ASP A 269 -10.75 12.79 -15.94
N PRO A 270 -11.18 13.12 -14.71
CA PRO A 270 -10.62 12.51 -13.51
C PRO A 270 -11.08 11.05 -13.35
N LEU A 271 -10.24 10.22 -12.75
CA LEU A 271 -10.56 8.83 -12.43
C LEU A 271 -11.64 8.71 -11.36
N ALA A 272 -11.60 9.57 -10.34
CA ALA A 272 -12.59 9.63 -9.26
C ALA A 272 -12.45 10.92 -8.45
N THR A 273 -13.51 11.24 -7.70
CA THR A 273 -13.53 12.28 -6.65
C THR A 273 -13.21 11.65 -5.29
N ILE A 274 -12.37 12.28 -4.50
CA ILE A 274 -12.12 11.91 -3.10
C ILE A 274 -13.30 12.42 -2.27
N LYS A 275 -14.23 11.54 -1.94
CA LYS A 275 -15.45 11.89 -1.20
C LYS A 275 -15.18 12.17 0.25
N SER A 276 -14.39 11.30 0.87
CA SER A 276 -13.97 11.43 2.26
C SER A 276 -12.73 10.60 2.56
N TYR A 277 -12.09 10.88 3.69
CA TYR A 277 -11.05 10.03 4.28
C TYR A 277 -11.09 10.15 5.80
N ALA A 278 -10.60 9.11 6.47
CA ALA A 278 -10.49 9.09 7.92
C ALA A 278 -9.32 8.24 8.40
N THR A 279 -8.85 8.57 9.58
CA THR A 279 -7.94 7.72 10.37
C THR A 279 -8.60 7.39 11.69
N ALA A 280 -8.25 6.25 12.25
CA ALA A 280 -8.68 5.80 13.57
C ALA A 280 -7.54 5.11 14.29
N ALA A 281 -7.65 5.04 15.61
CA ALA A 281 -6.70 4.30 16.43
C ALA A 281 -7.45 3.32 17.34
N LEU A 282 -6.72 2.30 17.79
CA LEU A 282 -7.19 1.24 18.68
C LEU A 282 -5.99 0.60 19.40
N ASP A 283 -6.26 -0.42 20.20
CA ASP A 283 -5.21 -1.19 20.89
C ASP A 283 -4.18 -1.77 19.89
N PRO A 284 -2.88 -1.48 20.04
CA PRO A 284 -1.83 -2.03 19.18
C PRO A 284 -1.84 -3.56 19.10
N ALA A 285 -2.21 -4.26 20.16
CA ALA A 285 -2.25 -5.72 20.21
C ALA A 285 -3.21 -6.35 19.17
N ILE A 286 -4.19 -5.59 18.71
CA ILE A 286 -5.17 -5.99 17.70
C ILE A 286 -5.21 -4.99 16.52
N MET A 287 -4.06 -4.46 16.11
CA MET A 287 -3.93 -3.44 15.07
C MET A 287 -4.67 -3.80 13.78
N GLY A 288 -4.80 -5.10 13.49
CA GLY A 288 -5.46 -5.62 12.29
C GLY A 288 -6.91 -5.14 12.12
N ILE A 289 -7.58 -4.72 13.20
CA ILE A 289 -8.98 -4.25 13.19
C ILE A 289 -9.08 -2.72 12.90
N GLY A 290 -7.96 -2.04 12.75
CA GLY A 290 -7.92 -0.61 12.41
C GLY A 290 -8.80 -0.19 11.22
N PRO A 291 -8.91 -1.01 10.13
CA PRO A 291 -9.79 -0.72 9.00
C PRO A 291 -11.25 -0.51 9.38
N VAL A 292 -11.78 -1.24 10.36
CA VAL A 292 -13.20 -1.14 10.77
C VAL A 292 -13.52 0.27 11.26
N ASN A 293 -12.74 0.77 12.21
CA ASN A 293 -12.97 2.09 12.78
C ASN A 293 -12.70 3.22 11.76
N ALA A 294 -11.67 3.06 10.93
CA ALA A 294 -11.35 4.05 9.90
C ALA A 294 -12.41 4.09 8.80
N SER A 295 -12.88 2.93 8.31
CA SER A 295 -13.91 2.83 7.28
C SER A 295 -15.25 3.40 7.74
N ARG A 296 -15.70 3.05 8.95
CA ARG A 296 -16.93 3.62 9.52
C ARG A 296 -16.87 5.14 9.57
N LYS A 297 -15.77 5.71 10.06
CA LYS A 297 -15.58 7.18 10.09
C LYS A 297 -15.54 7.80 8.67
N ALA A 298 -14.95 7.11 7.70
CA ALA A 298 -14.90 7.62 6.32
C ALA A 298 -16.29 7.57 5.68
N LEU A 299 -17.03 6.47 5.87
CA LEU A 299 -18.41 6.32 5.41
C LEU A 299 -19.34 7.38 6.01
N ASP A 300 -19.26 7.59 7.33
CA ASP A 300 -20.05 8.63 8.01
C ASP A 300 -19.80 10.02 7.40
N LYS A 301 -18.52 10.36 7.15
CA LYS A 301 -18.15 11.62 6.48
C LYS A 301 -18.65 11.73 5.05
N ALA A 302 -18.72 10.62 4.32
CA ALA A 302 -19.24 10.57 2.98
C ALA A 302 -20.79 10.62 2.94
N GLY A 303 -21.45 10.36 4.08
CA GLY A 303 -22.89 10.18 4.17
C GLY A 303 -23.34 8.85 3.54
N TRP A 304 -22.46 7.82 3.57
CA TRP A 304 -22.71 6.51 2.98
C TRP A 304 -22.87 5.44 4.06
N ARG A 305 -23.61 4.41 3.71
CA ARG A 305 -23.70 3.16 4.46
C ARG A 305 -22.79 2.11 3.80
N VAL A 306 -22.54 1.02 4.51
CA VAL A 306 -21.72 -0.10 4.00
C VAL A 306 -22.35 -0.72 2.74
N GLU A 307 -23.69 -0.81 2.71
CA GLU A 307 -24.47 -1.37 1.61
C GLU A 307 -24.44 -0.49 0.35
N ASP A 308 -24.00 0.76 0.46
CA ASP A 308 -23.87 1.67 -0.67
C ASP A 308 -22.58 1.45 -1.48
N LEU A 309 -21.64 0.63 -0.97
CA LEU A 309 -20.36 0.36 -1.60
C LEU A 309 -20.51 -0.62 -2.78
N ASP A 310 -19.90 -0.29 -3.90
CA ASP A 310 -19.81 -1.16 -5.08
C ASP A 310 -18.54 -1.99 -5.10
N LEU A 311 -17.42 -1.43 -4.58
CA LEU A 311 -16.11 -2.08 -4.52
C LEU A 311 -15.35 -1.66 -3.26
N VAL A 312 -14.56 -2.60 -2.73
CA VAL A 312 -13.68 -2.40 -1.58
C VAL A 312 -12.30 -2.98 -1.87
N GLU A 313 -11.26 -2.20 -1.63
CA GLU A 313 -9.88 -2.66 -1.52
C GLU A 313 -9.45 -2.54 -0.05
N ALA A 314 -9.44 -3.67 0.66
CA ALA A 314 -9.00 -3.79 2.05
C ALA A 314 -7.67 -4.55 2.09
N ASN A 315 -6.60 -3.90 2.56
CA ASN A 315 -5.27 -4.53 2.54
C ASN A 315 -5.22 -5.80 3.40
N GLU A 316 -4.73 -6.88 2.82
CA GLU A 316 -4.60 -8.19 3.46
C GLU A 316 -3.22 -8.34 4.10
N ALA A 317 -2.96 -7.64 5.21
CA ALA A 317 -1.71 -7.84 5.94
C ALA A 317 -1.60 -9.29 6.46
N PHE A 318 -2.72 -9.85 6.91
CA PHE A 318 -2.89 -11.24 7.35
C PHE A 318 -4.30 -11.72 7.02
N ALA A 319 -4.48 -13.00 6.68
CA ALA A 319 -5.81 -13.57 6.44
C ALA A 319 -6.72 -13.47 7.67
N ALA A 320 -6.17 -13.72 8.87
CA ALA A 320 -6.90 -13.56 10.13
C ALA A 320 -7.48 -12.14 10.29
N GLN A 321 -6.66 -11.14 10.00
CA GLN A 321 -7.05 -9.74 10.06
C GLN A 321 -8.13 -9.40 9.01
N ALA A 322 -7.94 -9.84 7.76
CA ALA A 322 -8.87 -9.55 6.67
C ALA A 322 -10.25 -10.17 6.94
N LEU A 323 -10.29 -11.42 7.39
CA LEU A 323 -11.54 -12.12 7.78
C LEU A 323 -12.26 -11.42 8.93
N ALA A 324 -11.52 -10.98 9.96
CA ALA A 324 -12.10 -10.26 11.09
C ALA A 324 -12.68 -8.90 10.67
N VAL A 325 -11.99 -8.17 9.78
CA VAL A 325 -12.48 -6.92 9.22
C VAL A 325 -13.75 -7.14 8.39
N ASN A 326 -13.77 -8.16 7.52
CA ASN A 326 -14.95 -8.51 6.72
C ASN A 326 -16.16 -8.81 7.62
N LYS A 327 -15.93 -9.59 8.70
CA LYS A 327 -16.97 -9.93 9.69
C LYS A 327 -17.53 -8.69 10.39
N ASP A 328 -16.66 -7.79 10.86
CA ASP A 328 -17.08 -6.62 11.65
C ASP A 328 -17.68 -5.49 10.79
N MET A 329 -17.26 -5.39 9.52
CA MET A 329 -17.84 -4.43 8.58
C MET A 329 -19.18 -4.91 8.03
N GLY A 330 -19.39 -6.21 7.88
CA GLY A 330 -20.62 -6.78 7.36
C GLY A 330 -20.87 -6.47 5.88
N TRP A 331 -19.82 -6.11 5.12
CA TRP A 331 -19.92 -5.93 3.67
C TRP A 331 -19.96 -7.25 2.92
N ASP A 332 -20.41 -7.21 1.67
CA ASP A 332 -20.41 -8.37 0.79
C ASP A 332 -18.95 -8.76 0.44
N PRO A 333 -18.48 -9.97 0.77
CA PRO A 333 -17.13 -10.42 0.41
C PRO A 333 -16.85 -10.45 -1.10
N GLU A 334 -17.88 -10.52 -1.94
CA GLU A 334 -17.75 -10.57 -3.39
C GLU A 334 -17.33 -9.23 -4.01
N ILE A 335 -17.51 -8.11 -3.28
CA ILE A 335 -17.02 -6.80 -3.72
C ILE A 335 -15.65 -6.45 -3.15
N VAL A 336 -15.06 -7.32 -2.30
CA VAL A 336 -13.79 -7.07 -1.60
C VAL A 336 -12.63 -7.75 -2.32
N ASN A 337 -11.58 -6.97 -2.63
CA ASN A 337 -10.35 -7.46 -3.25
C ASN A 337 -10.64 -8.42 -4.41
N VAL A 338 -11.43 -7.95 -5.36
CA VAL A 338 -11.96 -8.76 -6.46
C VAL A 338 -10.88 -9.30 -7.40
N ASN A 339 -9.69 -8.71 -7.36
CA ASN A 339 -8.50 -9.10 -8.10
C ASN A 339 -7.41 -9.71 -7.20
N GLY A 340 -7.78 -10.24 -6.02
CA GLY A 340 -6.82 -10.64 -5.00
C GLY A 340 -6.25 -9.46 -4.22
N GLY A 341 -5.61 -9.72 -3.09
CA GLY A 341 -5.05 -8.72 -2.20
C GLY A 341 -3.58 -8.96 -1.85
N ALA A 342 -3.11 -8.35 -0.78
CA ALA A 342 -1.69 -8.32 -0.42
C ALA A 342 -1.08 -9.70 -0.08
N ILE A 343 -1.88 -10.69 0.31
CA ILE A 343 -1.41 -12.07 0.48
C ILE A 343 -0.88 -12.63 -0.84
N ALA A 344 -1.49 -12.27 -1.95
CA ALA A 344 -1.09 -12.71 -3.27
C ALA A 344 -0.17 -11.71 -3.99
N ILE A 345 -0.56 -10.43 -4.03
CA ILE A 345 0.15 -9.39 -4.78
C ILE A 345 1.41 -8.93 -4.04
N GLY A 346 1.36 -8.87 -2.70
CA GLY A 346 2.45 -8.39 -1.87
C GLY A 346 2.15 -7.09 -1.12
N HIS A 347 3.04 -6.75 -0.15
CA HIS A 347 2.83 -5.65 0.79
C HIS A 347 4.09 -4.78 0.96
N PRO A 348 4.50 -4.00 -0.05
CA PRO A 348 5.53 -2.96 0.13
C PRO A 348 4.98 -1.87 1.05
N ILE A 349 5.31 -1.94 2.36
CA ILE A 349 4.53 -1.30 3.45
C ILE A 349 4.25 0.18 3.23
N GLY A 350 5.23 0.99 2.87
CA GLY A 350 5.04 2.43 2.63
C GLY A 350 4.24 2.77 1.36
N ALA A 351 4.22 1.85 0.38
CA ALA A 351 3.53 2.03 -0.89
C ALA A 351 2.11 1.43 -0.92
N SER A 352 1.80 0.49 -0.03
CA SER A 352 0.60 -0.34 -0.10
C SER A 352 -0.70 0.43 -0.11
N GLY A 353 -0.79 1.54 0.63
CA GLY A 353 -1.99 2.37 0.62
C GLY A 353 -2.31 2.99 -0.74
N ALA A 354 -1.29 3.41 -1.47
CA ALA A 354 -1.45 3.89 -2.84
C ALA A 354 -1.62 2.74 -3.84
N ARG A 355 -1.03 1.54 -3.58
CA ARG A 355 -1.21 0.36 -4.41
C ARG A 355 -2.67 -0.09 -4.43
N ILE A 356 -3.31 -0.26 -3.27
CA ILE A 356 -4.72 -0.65 -3.22
C ILE A 356 -5.64 0.43 -3.82
N LEU A 357 -5.29 1.70 -3.64
CA LEU A 357 -6.03 2.81 -4.25
C LEU A 357 -5.96 2.75 -5.79
N ASN A 358 -4.80 2.43 -6.37
CA ASN A 358 -4.66 2.24 -7.82
C ASN A 358 -5.57 1.11 -8.32
N THR A 359 -5.49 -0.07 -7.70
CA THR A 359 -6.31 -1.23 -8.07
C THR A 359 -7.80 -0.89 -7.98
N LEU A 360 -8.23 -0.21 -6.91
CA LEU A 360 -9.62 0.25 -6.76
C LEU A 360 -10.05 1.16 -7.90
N LEU A 361 -9.26 2.18 -8.23
CA LEU A 361 -9.58 3.16 -9.29
C LEU A 361 -9.75 2.49 -10.65
N PHE A 362 -8.82 1.63 -11.05
CA PHE A 362 -8.88 0.94 -12.33
C PHE A 362 -10.01 -0.07 -12.39
N GLU A 363 -10.32 -0.78 -11.29
CA GLU A 363 -11.41 -1.73 -11.25
C GLU A 363 -12.78 -1.02 -11.22
N MET A 364 -12.91 0.10 -10.51
CA MET A 364 -14.13 0.96 -10.58
C MET A 364 -14.37 1.44 -12.01
N LYS A 365 -13.33 1.85 -12.72
CA LYS A 365 -13.42 2.26 -14.13
C LYS A 365 -13.85 1.09 -15.01
N ARG A 366 -13.26 -0.09 -14.85
CA ARG A 366 -13.52 -1.29 -15.67
C ARG A 366 -14.95 -1.80 -15.51
N ARG A 367 -15.50 -1.75 -14.30
CA ARG A 367 -16.87 -2.18 -13.99
C ARG A 367 -17.91 -1.09 -14.14
N ASP A 368 -17.49 0.15 -14.40
CA ASP A 368 -18.34 1.35 -14.41
C ASP A 368 -19.18 1.53 -13.13
N VAL A 369 -18.58 1.22 -11.98
CA VAL A 369 -19.21 1.39 -10.66
C VAL A 369 -18.87 2.73 -10.04
N LYS A 370 -19.66 3.18 -9.05
CA LYS A 370 -19.65 4.56 -8.57
C LYS A 370 -18.99 4.77 -7.23
N LYS A 371 -19.13 3.85 -6.28
CA LYS A 371 -18.71 4.04 -4.89
C LYS A 371 -17.68 3.01 -4.47
N GLY A 372 -16.48 3.46 -4.19
CA GLY A 372 -15.37 2.61 -3.76
C GLY A 372 -14.80 3.02 -2.41
N LEU A 373 -14.22 2.05 -1.70
CA LEU A 373 -13.51 2.26 -0.44
C LEU A 373 -12.14 1.57 -0.48
N ALA A 374 -11.08 2.32 -0.15
CA ALA A 374 -9.75 1.76 0.13
C ALA A 374 -9.46 1.86 1.62
N THR A 375 -8.93 0.80 2.26
CA THR A 375 -8.63 0.80 3.69
C THR A 375 -7.46 -0.12 4.06
N LEU A 376 -6.69 0.27 5.11
CA LEU A 376 -5.59 -0.52 5.64
C LEU A 376 -5.57 -0.50 7.17
N CYS A 377 -5.12 -1.63 7.75
CA CYS A 377 -4.59 -1.65 9.11
C CYS A 377 -3.17 -1.06 9.15
N ILE A 378 -2.79 -0.57 10.29
CA ILE A 378 -1.52 0.13 10.50
C ILE A 378 -0.90 -0.37 11.80
N GLY A 379 0.37 -0.79 11.75
CA GLY A 379 1.15 -1.14 12.92
C GLY A 379 1.13 -0.05 13.99
N GLY A 380 1.09 -0.43 15.27
CA GLY A 380 0.90 0.49 16.38
C GLY A 380 -0.56 0.79 16.72
N GLY A 381 -1.52 0.05 16.12
CA GLY A 381 -2.94 0.15 16.47
C GLY A 381 -3.66 1.32 15.80
N MET A 382 -3.58 1.39 14.47
CA MET A 382 -4.26 2.43 13.69
C MET A 382 -4.93 1.85 12.45
N GLY A 383 -5.73 2.67 11.78
CA GLY A 383 -6.31 2.40 10.46
C GLY A 383 -6.49 3.68 9.67
N VAL A 384 -6.51 3.55 8.35
CA VAL A 384 -6.84 4.63 7.41
C VAL A 384 -7.81 4.11 6.36
N ALA A 385 -8.75 4.96 5.96
CA ALA A 385 -9.72 4.67 4.91
C ALA A 385 -10.00 5.90 4.04
N MET A 386 -10.34 5.67 2.78
CA MET A 386 -10.71 6.69 1.81
C MET A 386 -11.89 6.20 0.97
N CYS A 387 -12.94 7.03 0.86
CA CYS A 387 -14.09 6.82 -0.02
C CYS A 387 -13.91 7.58 -1.32
N LEU A 388 -14.16 6.92 -2.44
CA LEU A 388 -14.07 7.46 -3.80
C LEU A 388 -15.44 7.40 -4.48
N GLU A 389 -15.73 8.42 -5.29
CA GLU A 389 -16.93 8.49 -6.11
C GLU A 389 -16.57 8.78 -7.58
N ARG A 390 -17.19 8.01 -8.53
CA ARG A 390 -17.05 8.19 -9.98
C ARG A 390 -18.32 8.72 -10.59
#